data_483bdb423e1496f52589d768c720f8d8
#
_entry.id   483bdb423e1496f52589d768c720f8d8
#
_cell.length_a   1.000
_cell.length_b   1.000
_cell.length_c   1.000
_cell.angle_alpha   90.00
_cell.angle_beta   90.00
_cell.angle_gamma   90.00
#
_symmetry.space_group_name_H-M   'P 1'
#
loop_
_entity.id
_entity.type
_entity.pdbx_description
1 polymer ?
#
loop_
_entity_poly.entity_id
_entity_poly.type
_entity_poly.pdbx_seq_one_letter_code
_entity_poly.pdbx_strand_id
1 'polypeptide(L)'
;MALGFRTGAYRSHPHQATQTEPLILTERVEDDPMSTFERTALAAGRVMFGGYFVYNGIRHFVQREMFIGYAKSKGVRWPRLAVLGSGAMLVAGGLSLLTGVKPKVGAALVTGFLTGVTPRMHDYWNATDQMQRMNDMVNFTKNVALIGGAAFAAARHDKQSWRLAS
;
A
#
# COMPACT_ATOMS: atom_id res chain seq x y z
N MET A 1 -36.90 -56.37 75.31
CA MET A 1 -35.82 -56.63 74.39
C MET A 1 -36.17 -55.92 73.08
N ALA A 2 -35.79 -54.65 72.87
CA ALA A 2 -36.19 -53.86 71.77
C ALA A 2 -34.89 -53.30 71.09
N LEU A 3 -34.62 -53.80 69.89
CA LEU A 3 -33.51 -53.42 69.06
C LEU A 3 -33.86 -52.11 68.33
N GLY A 4 -33.19 -51.07 68.71
CA GLY A 4 -33.31 -49.78 68.05
C GLY A 4 -32.55 -49.75 66.72
N PHE A 5 -33.25 -49.55 65.61
CA PHE A 5 -32.70 -49.28 64.30
C PHE A 5 -32.33 -47.77 64.19
N ARG A 6 -31.07 -47.46 64.11
CA ARG A 6 -30.57 -46.13 63.85
C ARG A 6 -30.47 -45.89 62.31
N THR A 7 -31.45 -45.17 61.78
CA THR A 7 -31.40 -44.72 60.37
C THR A 7 -30.37 -43.60 60.23
N GLY A 8 -29.24 -43.95 59.59
CA GLY A 8 -28.25 -42.97 59.20
C GLY A 8 -28.77 -42.08 58.10
N ALA A 9 -28.87 -40.77 58.36
CA ALA A 9 -29.19 -39.78 57.33
C ALA A 9 -28.01 -39.64 56.34
N TYR A 10 -28.28 -40.06 55.12
CA TYR A 10 -27.38 -39.84 53.96
C TYR A 10 -27.42 -38.40 53.61
N ARG A 11 -26.33 -37.65 53.96
CA ARG A 11 -26.15 -36.26 53.62
C ARG A 11 -25.67 -36.18 52.17
N SER A 12 -26.58 -35.87 51.25
CA SER A 12 -26.28 -35.59 49.85
C SER A 12 -25.46 -34.30 49.77
N HIS A 13 -24.18 -34.44 49.38
CA HIS A 13 -23.37 -33.31 48.98
C HIS A 13 -23.91 -32.77 47.69
N PRO A 14 -24.11 -31.44 47.57
CA PRO A 14 -24.45 -30.85 46.28
C PRO A 14 -23.23 -31.00 45.35
N HIS A 15 -23.45 -31.62 44.20
CA HIS A 15 -22.51 -31.61 43.09
C HIS A 15 -22.21 -30.18 42.75
N GLN A 16 -20.99 -29.71 43.08
CA GLN A 16 -20.44 -28.55 42.46
C GLN A 16 -20.30 -28.85 40.97
N ALA A 17 -21.24 -28.34 40.17
CA ALA A 17 -21.07 -28.25 38.73
C ALA A 17 -19.83 -27.43 38.48
N THR A 18 -18.74 -28.10 38.09
CA THR A 18 -17.55 -27.49 37.57
C THR A 18 -17.98 -26.74 36.31
N GLN A 19 -18.23 -25.45 36.44
CA GLN A 19 -18.34 -24.57 35.29
C GLN A 19 -16.97 -24.59 34.61
N THR A 20 -16.83 -25.48 33.64
CA THR A 20 -15.81 -25.33 32.61
C THR A 20 -16.20 -24.12 31.78
N GLU A 21 -15.83 -22.93 32.27
CA GLU A 21 -15.75 -21.77 31.36
C GLU A 21 -14.89 -22.19 30.18
N PRO A 22 -15.42 -22.07 28.95
CA PRO A 22 -14.54 -22.21 27.80
C PRO A 22 -13.44 -21.17 27.97
N LEU A 23 -12.21 -21.63 28.18
CA LEU A 23 -11.00 -20.83 28.01
C LEU A 23 -11.02 -20.33 26.57
N ILE A 24 -11.80 -19.28 26.32
CA ILE A 24 -11.60 -18.43 25.14
C ILE A 24 -10.23 -17.80 25.41
N LEU A 25 -9.22 -18.49 24.91
CA LEU A 25 -7.93 -17.87 24.63
C LEU A 25 -8.25 -16.78 23.59
N THR A 26 -8.78 -15.66 24.08
CA THR A 26 -8.59 -14.39 23.40
C THR A 26 -7.09 -14.19 23.46
N GLU A 27 -6.41 -14.83 22.53
CA GLU A 27 -5.07 -14.50 22.17
C GLU A 27 -5.13 -13.00 21.82
N ARG A 28 -4.91 -12.21 22.86
CA ARG A 28 -4.71 -10.77 22.71
C ARG A 28 -3.49 -10.71 21.83
N VAL A 29 -3.71 -10.52 20.52
CA VAL A 29 -2.65 -10.13 19.61
C VAL A 29 -2.14 -8.82 20.20
N GLU A 30 -1.15 -8.92 21.09
CA GLU A 30 -0.46 -7.76 21.61
C GLU A 30 0.08 -7.05 20.37
N ASP A 31 -0.45 -5.86 20.14
CA ASP A 31 0.01 -4.96 19.10
C ASP A 31 1.45 -4.54 19.47
N ASP A 32 2.40 -5.40 19.09
CA ASP A 32 3.81 -5.15 19.35
C ASP A 32 4.20 -3.84 18.64
N PRO A 33 4.69 -2.84 19.39
CA PRO A 33 5.03 -1.56 18.80
C PRO A 33 6.10 -1.77 17.74
N MET A 34 5.91 -1.16 16.56
CA MET A 34 6.86 -1.26 15.46
C MET A 34 8.29 -1.07 15.92
N SER A 35 9.15 -2.02 15.60
CA SER A 35 10.57 -1.97 15.91
C SER A 35 11.24 -0.72 15.27
N THR A 36 12.37 -0.31 15.81
CA THR A 36 13.15 0.81 15.24
C THR A 36 13.54 0.54 13.79
N PHE A 37 13.85 -0.72 13.47
CA PHE A 37 14.14 -1.14 12.09
C PHE A 37 12.96 -0.91 11.16
N GLU A 38 11.76 -1.35 11.55
CA GLU A 38 10.56 -1.19 10.72
C GLU A 38 10.20 0.28 10.49
N ARG A 39 10.33 1.13 11.52
CA ARG A 39 10.12 2.58 11.40
C ARG A 39 11.10 3.20 10.42
N THR A 40 12.38 2.85 10.53
CA THR A 40 13.45 3.37 9.67
C THR A 40 13.26 2.89 8.23
N ALA A 41 12.97 1.60 8.03
CA ALA A 41 12.71 1.03 6.71
C ALA A 41 11.49 1.68 6.04
N LEU A 42 10.42 1.93 6.81
CA LEU A 42 9.22 2.60 6.30
C LEU A 42 9.51 4.06 5.91
N ALA A 43 10.25 4.79 6.75
CA ALA A 43 10.65 6.17 6.46
C ALA A 43 11.53 6.25 5.20
N ALA A 44 12.54 5.40 5.10
CA ALA A 44 13.40 5.30 3.92
C ALA A 44 12.60 4.96 2.67
N GLY A 45 11.71 3.98 2.74
CA GLY A 45 10.83 3.60 1.63
C GLY A 45 9.94 4.75 1.17
N ARG A 46 9.35 5.52 2.08
CA ARG A 46 8.56 6.72 1.76
C ARG A 46 9.39 7.79 1.06
N VAL A 47 10.59 8.07 1.59
CA VAL A 47 11.49 9.07 1.00
C VAL A 47 11.92 8.66 -0.40
N MET A 48 12.35 7.41 -0.59
CA MET A 48 12.81 6.91 -1.88
C MET A 48 11.66 6.85 -2.90
N PHE A 49 10.54 6.25 -2.52
CA PHE A 49 9.43 6.00 -3.41
C PHE A 49 8.63 7.29 -3.70
N GLY A 50 8.20 7.99 -2.65
CA GLY A 50 7.47 9.26 -2.79
C GLY A 50 8.32 10.36 -3.40
N GLY A 51 9.58 10.48 -2.97
CA GLY A 51 10.56 11.44 -3.51
C GLY A 51 10.84 11.24 -5.00
N TYR A 52 10.91 9.97 -5.46
CA TYR A 52 11.04 9.67 -6.89
C TYR A 52 9.90 10.29 -7.72
N PHE A 53 8.65 10.16 -7.28
CA PHE A 53 7.52 10.72 -8.01
C PHE A 53 7.44 12.24 -7.92
N VAL A 54 7.76 12.83 -6.75
CA VAL A 54 7.85 14.30 -6.61
C VAL A 54 8.90 14.85 -7.58
N TYR A 55 10.09 14.27 -7.60
CA TYR A 55 11.16 14.68 -8.50
C TYR A 55 10.72 14.60 -9.98
N ASN A 56 10.13 13.48 -10.39
CA ASN A 56 9.66 13.32 -11.76
C ASN A 56 8.52 14.30 -12.09
N GLY A 57 7.60 14.54 -11.16
CA GLY A 57 6.53 15.52 -11.34
C GLY A 57 7.06 16.94 -11.53
N ILE A 58 8.05 17.36 -10.73
CA ILE A 58 8.72 18.67 -10.89
C ILE A 58 9.38 18.77 -12.26
N ARG A 59 10.03 17.70 -12.74
CA ARG A 59 10.64 17.69 -14.08
C ARG A 59 9.62 17.97 -15.20
N HIS A 60 8.36 17.54 -15.06
CA HIS A 60 7.30 17.83 -16.03
C HIS A 60 7.04 19.33 -16.19
N PHE A 61 7.26 20.12 -15.15
CA PHE A 61 7.14 21.58 -15.20
C PHE A 61 8.41 22.25 -15.68
N VAL A 62 9.57 21.83 -15.16
CA VAL A 62 10.88 22.44 -15.49
C VAL A 62 11.27 22.12 -16.94
N GLN A 63 11.05 20.90 -17.39
CA GLN A 63 11.42 20.44 -18.75
C GLN A 63 10.18 20.28 -19.65
N ARG A 64 9.14 21.09 -19.42
CA ARG A 64 7.83 20.95 -20.06
C ARG A 64 7.88 20.88 -21.58
N GLU A 65 8.71 21.73 -22.22
CA GLU A 65 8.77 21.77 -23.69
C GLU A 65 9.31 20.46 -24.27
N MET A 66 10.29 19.85 -23.64
CA MET A 66 10.83 18.55 -24.02
C MET A 66 9.74 17.44 -23.89
N PHE A 67 9.05 17.39 -22.75
CA PHE A 67 7.99 16.40 -22.53
C PHE A 67 6.79 16.61 -23.48
N ILE A 68 6.43 17.87 -23.76
CA ILE A 68 5.37 18.21 -24.73
C ILE A 68 5.77 17.76 -26.13
N GLY A 69 7.03 18.00 -26.54
CA GLY A 69 7.55 17.52 -27.82
C GLY A 69 7.49 16.00 -27.93
N TYR A 70 7.90 15.29 -26.89
CA TYR A 70 7.84 13.83 -26.84
C TYR A 70 6.39 13.31 -26.87
N ALA A 71 5.48 13.91 -26.10
CA ALA A 71 4.07 13.53 -26.12
C ALA A 71 3.44 13.77 -27.52
N LYS A 72 3.82 14.84 -28.23
CA LYS A 72 3.40 15.09 -29.63
C LYS A 72 3.88 13.98 -30.56
N SER A 73 5.15 13.57 -30.47
CA SER A 73 5.72 12.51 -31.31
C SER A 73 5.04 11.15 -31.10
N LYS A 74 4.48 10.92 -29.89
CA LYS A 74 3.69 9.73 -29.55
C LYS A 74 2.18 9.89 -29.84
N GLY A 75 1.76 10.93 -30.56
CA GLY A 75 0.38 11.13 -31.01
C GLY A 75 -0.61 11.51 -29.90
N VAL A 76 -0.15 12.08 -28.78
CA VAL A 76 -1.04 12.53 -27.70
C VAL A 76 -1.84 13.74 -28.19
N ARG A 77 -3.18 13.65 -28.11
CA ARG A 77 -4.10 14.67 -28.67
C ARG A 77 -3.95 16.06 -28.04
N TRP A 78 -3.74 16.12 -26.71
CA TRP A 78 -3.55 17.36 -25.95
C TRP A 78 -2.24 17.31 -25.13
N PRO A 79 -1.08 17.36 -25.79
CA PRO A 79 0.20 17.06 -25.15
C PRO A 79 0.53 18.01 -24.00
N ARG A 80 0.20 19.31 -24.13
CA ARG A 80 0.46 20.29 -23.07
C ARG A 80 -0.36 20.01 -21.81
N LEU A 81 -1.65 19.72 -21.97
CA LEU A 81 -2.54 19.37 -20.85
C LEU A 81 -2.12 18.03 -20.20
N ALA A 82 -1.78 17.06 -21.03
CA ALA A 82 -1.30 15.76 -20.55
C ALA A 82 -0.01 15.90 -19.71
N VAL A 83 0.95 16.67 -20.16
CA VAL A 83 2.23 16.88 -19.45
C VAL A 83 2.03 17.64 -18.14
N LEU A 84 1.29 18.76 -18.16
CA LEU A 84 1.05 19.53 -16.94
C LEU A 84 0.18 18.78 -15.93
N GLY A 85 -0.88 18.12 -16.42
CA GLY A 85 -1.76 17.31 -15.57
C GLY A 85 -1.03 16.12 -14.95
N SER A 86 -0.23 15.40 -15.72
CA SER A 86 0.58 14.30 -15.19
C SER A 86 1.64 14.78 -14.20
N GLY A 87 2.27 15.94 -14.45
CA GLY A 87 3.18 16.57 -13.50
C GLY A 87 2.50 16.85 -12.15
N ALA A 88 1.29 17.44 -12.19
CA ALA A 88 0.51 17.69 -10.98
C ALA A 88 0.11 16.40 -10.24
N MET A 89 -0.31 15.37 -10.99
CA MET A 89 -0.63 14.05 -10.41
C MET A 89 0.58 13.42 -9.71
N LEU A 90 1.77 13.51 -10.34
CA LEU A 90 3.00 12.96 -9.79
C LEU A 90 3.47 13.70 -8.54
N VAL A 91 3.39 15.04 -8.53
CA VAL A 91 3.75 15.83 -7.34
C VAL A 91 2.78 15.54 -6.20
N ALA A 92 1.47 15.61 -6.44
CA ALA A 92 0.45 15.36 -5.41
C ALA A 92 0.52 13.93 -4.88
N GLY A 93 0.61 12.95 -5.78
CA GLY A 93 0.74 11.53 -5.44
C GLY A 93 2.02 11.22 -4.68
N GLY A 94 3.14 11.76 -5.17
CA GLY A 94 4.45 11.60 -4.53
C GLY A 94 4.51 12.23 -3.15
N LEU A 95 3.99 13.43 -2.95
CA LEU A 95 3.90 14.09 -1.63
C LEU A 95 3.01 13.30 -0.65
N SER A 96 1.88 12.81 -1.13
CA SER A 96 0.99 11.96 -0.33
C SER A 96 1.70 10.69 0.16
N LEU A 97 2.45 10.01 -0.71
CA LEU A 97 3.23 8.82 -0.36
C LEU A 97 4.42 9.14 0.54
N LEU A 98 5.13 10.24 0.27
CA LEU A 98 6.29 10.69 1.03
C LEU A 98 5.92 11.03 2.48
N THR A 99 4.86 11.81 2.67
CA THR A 99 4.40 12.25 3.99
C THR A 99 3.56 11.20 4.71
N GLY A 100 3.02 10.22 3.98
CA GLY A 100 2.07 9.24 4.53
C GLY A 100 0.67 9.82 4.76
N VAL A 101 0.37 11.03 4.28
CA VAL A 101 -0.97 11.63 4.35
C VAL A 101 -1.82 11.10 3.20
N LYS A 102 -2.92 10.42 3.51
CA LYS A 102 -3.83 9.78 2.55
C LYS A 102 -3.11 8.92 1.49
N PRO A 103 -2.22 8.01 1.85
CA PRO A 103 -1.34 7.31 0.90
C PRO A 103 -2.11 6.46 -0.13
N LYS A 104 -3.34 6.05 0.15
CA LYS A 104 -4.23 5.42 -0.84
C LYS A 104 -4.53 6.36 -2.01
N VAL A 105 -4.78 7.63 -1.73
CA VAL A 105 -4.99 8.65 -2.78
C VAL A 105 -3.70 8.85 -3.57
N GLY A 106 -2.56 8.95 -2.88
CA GLY A 106 -1.25 9.04 -3.51
C GLY A 106 -0.96 7.86 -4.43
N ALA A 107 -1.19 6.65 -3.95
CA ALA A 107 -1.02 5.43 -4.73
C ALA A 107 -1.95 5.39 -5.96
N ALA A 108 -3.22 5.80 -5.81
CA ALA A 108 -4.17 5.87 -6.91
C ALA A 108 -3.73 6.87 -7.99
N LEU A 109 -3.25 8.05 -7.60
CA LEU A 109 -2.71 9.06 -8.54
C LEU A 109 -1.50 8.53 -9.31
N VAL A 110 -0.54 7.95 -8.60
CA VAL A 110 0.67 7.37 -9.21
C VAL A 110 0.32 6.21 -10.15
N THR A 111 -0.53 5.29 -9.69
CA THR A 111 -0.98 4.14 -10.49
C THR A 111 -1.74 4.60 -11.73
N GLY A 112 -2.66 5.56 -11.60
CA GLY A 112 -3.41 6.13 -12.72
C GLY A 112 -2.48 6.76 -13.76
N PHE A 113 -1.49 7.54 -13.32
CA PHE A 113 -0.47 8.07 -14.22
C PHE A 113 0.32 6.96 -14.94
N LEU A 114 0.88 6.01 -14.19
CA LEU A 114 1.71 4.94 -14.75
C LEU A 114 0.91 4.05 -15.72
N THR A 115 -0.32 3.73 -15.39
CA THR A 115 -1.20 2.92 -16.27
C THR A 115 -1.52 3.67 -17.56
N GLY A 116 -1.73 4.98 -17.50
CA GLY A 116 -2.04 5.79 -18.68
C GLY A 116 -0.82 6.04 -19.57
N VAL A 117 0.35 6.28 -18.98
CA VAL A 117 1.56 6.65 -19.72
C VAL A 117 2.33 5.45 -20.26
N THR A 118 2.36 4.35 -19.52
CA THR A 118 3.24 3.20 -19.83
C THR A 118 2.96 2.60 -21.21
N PRO A 119 1.75 2.20 -21.58
CA PRO A 119 1.51 1.59 -22.89
C PRO A 119 1.64 2.57 -24.07
N ARG A 120 1.54 3.88 -23.80
CA ARG A 120 1.68 4.90 -24.87
C ARG A 120 3.12 5.34 -25.12
N MET A 121 3.89 5.46 -24.06
CA MET A 121 5.26 5.96 -24.14
C MET A 121 6.30 4.85 -24.30
N HIS A 122 5.95 3.63 -23.85
CA HIS A 122 6.85 2.47 -23.85
C HIS A 122 6.22 1.30 -24.58
N ASP A 123 5.78 1.54 -25.82
CA ASP A 123 5.13 0.57 -26.71
C ASP A 123 6.19 -0.30 -27.44
N TYR A 124 7.03 -1.01 -26.68
CA TYR A 124 8.16 -1.81 -27.18
C TYR A 124 7.78 -2.83 -28.25
N TRP A 125 6.50 -3.24 -28.31
CA TRP A 125 5.98 -4.17 -29.34
C TRP A 125 5.87 -3.52 -30.72
N ASN A 126 5.81 -2.18 -30.81
CA ASN A 126 5.78 -1.43 -32.07
C ASN A 126 7.16 -0.87 -32.44
N ALA A 127 8.17 -0.99 -31.59
CA ALA A 127 9.51 -0.47 -31.87
C ALA A 127 10.20 -1.32 -32.94
N THR A 128 10.69 -0.65 -34.00
CA THR A 128 11.42 -1.27 -35.11
C THR A 128 12.93 -1.33 -34.84
N ASP A 129 13.45 -0.38 -34.09
CA ASP A 129 14.85 -0.36 -33.67
C ASP A 129 15.05 -1.19 -32.41
N GLN A 130 16.10 -2.03 -32.40
CA GLN A 130 16.37 -2.99 -31.32
C GLN A 130 16.72 -2.28 -30.00
N MET A 131 17.48 -1.18 -30.06
CA MET A 131 17.88 -0.43 -28.88
C MET A 131 16.67 0.26 -28.26
N GLN A 132 15.82 0.89 -29.08
CA GLN A 132 14.57 1.51 -28.65
C GLN A 132 13.65 0.45 -28.02
N ARG A 133 13.48 -0.70 -28.68
CA ARG A 133 12.66 -1.80 -28.15
C ARG A 133 13.12 -2.24 -26.76
N MET A 134 14.42 -2.41 -26.57
CA MET A 134 14.98 -2.79 -25.27
C MET A 134 14.75 -1.72 -24.21
N ASN A 135 14.99 -0.44 -24.54
CA ASN A 135 14.76 0.68 -23.64
C ASN A 135 13.29 0.80 -23.23
N ASP A 136 12.36 0.66 -24.17
CA ASP A 136 10.93 0.72 -23.92
C ASP A 136 10.46 -0.46 -23.07
N MET A 137 10.98 -1.67 -23.32
CA MET A 137 10.68 -2.87 -22.51
C MET A 137 11.15 -2.68 -21.05
N VAL A 138 12.35 -2.17 -20.83
CA VAL A 138 12.88 -1.89 -19.49
C VAL A 138 12.04 -0.84 -18.77
N ASN A 139 11.65 0.22 -19.46
CA ASN A 139 10.80 1.26 -18.87
C ASN A 139 9.38 0.75 -18.60
N PHE A 140 8.83 -0.08 -19.48
CA PHE A 140 7.52 -0.73 -19.26
C PHE A 140 7.53 -1.60 -18.01
N THR A 141 8.48 -2.52 -17.91
CA THR A 141 8.60 -3.44 -16.76
C THR A 141 8.89 -2.72 -15.46
N LYS A 142 9.74 -1.67 -15.48
CA LYS A 142 9.98 -0.79 -14.35
C LYS A 142 8.67 -0.13 -13.87
N ASN A 143 7.85 0.39 -14.79
CA ASN A 143 6.60 1.04 -14.44
C ASN A 143 5.59 0.05 -13.86
N VAL A 144 5.52 -1.19 -14.35
CA VAL A 144 4.71 -2.27 -13.75
C VAL A 144 5.16 -2.55 -12.32
N ALA A 145 6.47 -2.63 -12.07
CA ALA A 145 7.00 -2.80 -10.70
C ALA A 145 6.66 -1.62 -9.79
N LEU A 146 6.70 -0.38 -10.31
CA LEU A 146 6.30 0.81 -9.55
C LEU A 146 4.80 0.83 -9.21
N ILE A 147 3.94 0.32 -10.08
CA ILE A 147 2.50 0.12 -9.78
C ILE A 147 2.35 -0.86 -8.61
N GLY A 148 3.08 -1.97 -8.64
CA GLY A 148 3.11 -2.94 -7.51
C GLY A 148 3.57 -2.29 -6.21
N GLY A 149 4.63 -1.46 -6.26
CA GLY A 149 5.11 -0.69 -5.12
C GLY A 149 4.08 0.29 -4.56
N ALA A 150 3.32 0.98 -5.43
CA ALA A 150 2.24 1.87 -5.03
C ALA A 150 1.09 1.11 -4.34
N ALA A 151 0.71 -0.04 -4.87
CA ALA A 151 -0.30 -0.92 -4.26
C ALA A 151 0.15 -1.41 -2.87
N PHE A 152 1.42 -1.80 -2.73
CA PHE A 152 2.00 -2.21 -1.46
C PHE A 152 2.01 -1.07 -0.42
N ALA A 153 2.38 0.15 -0.84
CA ALA A 153 2.37 1.33 0.02
C ALA A 153 0.94 1.69 0.49
N ALA A 154 -0.07 1.53 -0.37
CA ALA A 154 -1.48 1.73 -0.02
C ALA A 154 -2.00 0.69 0.99
N ALA A 155 -1.66 -0.59 0.81
CA ALA A 155 -2.11 -1.68 1.64
C ALA A 155 -1.56 -1.60 3.09
N ARG A 156 -0.33 -1.13 3.25
CA ARG A 156 0.30 -1.02 4.57
C ARG A 156 -0.33 0.02 5.48
N HIS A 157 -0.93 1.06 4.92
CA HIS A 157 -1.57 2.12 5.69
C HIS A 157 -2.86 1.66 6.39
N ASP A 158 -3.58 0.69 5.86
CA ASP A 158 -4.81 0.20 6.48
C ASP A 158 -4.55 -0.43 7.85
N LYS A 159 -3.46 -1.18 7.98
CA LYS A 159 -3.10 -1.81 9.26
C LYS A 159 -2.70 -0.79 10.34
N GLN A 160 -2.22 0.38 9.95
CA GLN A 160 -1.78 1.43 10.87
C GLN A 160 -2.90 2.39 11.27
N SER A 161 -3.89 2.65 10.41
CA SER A 161 -5.04 3.51 10.73
C SER A 161 -5.99 2.88 11.74
N TRP A 162 -6.13 1.56 11.76
CA TRP A 162 -6.89 0.82 12.76
C TRP A 162 -6.33 0.96 14.17
N ARG A 163 -5.00 1.07 14.30
CA ARG A 163 -4.30 1.17 15.58
C ARG A 163 -4.35 2.57 16.22
N LEU A 164 -4.69 3.60 15.47
CA LEU A 164 -4.83 4.98 15.98
C LEU A 164 -6.28 5.34 16.30
N ALA A 165 -7.25 4.50 15.93
CA ALA A 165 -8.67 4.71 16.14
C ALA A 165 -9.25 3.85 17.29
N SER A 166 -8.46 2.95 17.86
CA SER A 166 -8.76 2.13 19.05
C SER A 166 -7.99 2.63 20.27
#